data_74a2c151983532484b8c45b0a59776e1
#
_entry.id   74a2c151983532484b8c45b0a59776e1
#
_cell.length_a   1.000
_cell.length_b   1.000
_cell.length_c   1.000
_cell.angle_alpha   90.00
_cell.angle_beta   90.00
_cell.angle_gamma   90.00
#
_symmetry.space_group_name_H-M   'P 1'
#
loop_
_entity.id
_entity.type
_entity.pdbx_description
1 polymer ?
#
loop_
_entity_poly.entity_id
_entity_poly.type
_entity_poly.pdbx_seq_one_letter_code
_entity_poly.pdbx_strand_id
1 'polypeptide(L)'
;LGNLDLVGLPGLEPLLRDPQLALLGELGVILLLFQVGLESNLSQMAKVGGTALAVACVGVVVPMGLGYGVHALLAPDRTWHTHLFIGAVLAATSVGITARVFKDLGRIDSPTGRVVLGAAVIDDVLGLIVLAVVSGLVGSAERGEAIDGVAVLVIVGKAVGFLGAAIALGGPVSRRLYKVAARLRVRGVLLAVSLAFCLGLAYLAHLVGLAPIVGAFAAGLVLDELAFGDLAARETVHLEQELRPLAEVLTPVFFVLTGSTVDLAAFGNAHALALAGALTLAAVVGKQACALVPA
;
A
#
# COMPACT_ATOMS: atom_id res chain seq x y z
N LEU A 1 11.18 16.27 -14.39
CA LEU A 1 10.37 16.43 -15.59
C LEU A 1 9.25 17.46 -15.38
N GLY A 2 8.53 17.44 -14.27
CA GLY A 2 7.46 18.39 -13.95
C GLY A 2 7.92 19.82 -13.64
N ASN A 3 9.21 20.03 -13.40
CA ASN A 3 9.78 21.34 -13.04
C ASN A 3 10.86 21.80 -14.02
N LEU A 4 10.74 21.44 -15.29
CA LEU A 4 11.71 21.83 -16.33
C LEU A 4 11.67 23.33 -16.63
N ASP A 5 10.55 24.00 -16.36
CA ASP A 5 10.37 25.44 -16.43
C ASP A 5 11.33 26.19 -15.49
N LEU A 6 11.69 25.64 -14.33
CA LEU A 6 12.67 26.21 -13.41
C LEU A 6 14.10 26.31 -14.01
N VAL A 7 14.40 25.50 -15.01
CA VAL A 7 15.67 25.54 -15.77
C VAL A 7 15.51 26.10 -17.18
N GLY A 8 14.38 26.75 -17.47
CA GLY A 8 14.11 27.41 -18.77
C GLY A 8 13.87 26.46 -19.93
N LEU A 9 13.57 25.19 -19.65
CA LEU A 9 13.19 24.21 -20.68
C LEU A 9 11.65 24.16 -20.81
N PRO A 10 11.13 23.90 -22.03
CA PRO A 10 9.68 23.74 -22.20
C PRO A 10 9.19 22.57 -21.34
N GLY A 11 8.16 22.80 -20.55
CA GLY A 11 7.56 21.78 -19.68
C GLY A 11 7.01 20.62 -20.50
N LEU A 12 7.13 19.41 -19.96
CA LEU A 12 6.49 18.21 -20.49
C LEU A 12 5.06 18.03 -19.97
N GLU A 13 4.44 19.10 -19.46
CA GLU A 13 3.09 19.06 -18.89
C GLU A 13 2.05 18.38 -19.80
N PRO A 14 2.00 18.64 -21.15
CA PRO A 14 1.05 17.95 -22.00
C PRO A 14 1.23 16.43 -22.01
N LEU A 15 2.49 15.96 -21.96
CA LEU A 15 2.83 14.56 -21.91
C LEU A 15 2.45 13.95 -20.55
N LEU A 16 2.70 14.67 -19.45
CA LEU A 16 2.39 14.21 -18.09
C LEU A 16 0.88 14.15 -17.80
N ARG A 17 0.08 14.91 -18.57
CA ARG A 17 -1.39 14.89 -18.50
C ARG A 17 -2.04 13.93 -19.52
N ASP A 18 -1.23 13.17 -20.27
CA ASP A 18 -1.75 12.21 -21.24
C ASP A 18 -2.49 11.07 -20.51
N PRO A 19 -3.77 10.82 -20.86
CA PRO A 19 -4.56 9.77 -20.22
C PRO A 19 -3.98 8.36 -20.40
N GLN A 20 -3.23 8.13 -21.50
CA GLN A 20 -2.61 6.82 -21.74
C GLN A 20 -1.43 6.59 -20.81
N LEU A 21 -0.61 7.62 -20.57
CA LEU A 21 0.46 7.56 -19.58
C LEU A 21 -0.09 7.41 -18.16
N ALA A 22 -1.17 8.12 -17.83
CA ALA A 22 -1.85 7.97 -16.53
C ALA A 22 -2.33 6.52 -16.33
N LEU A 23 -2.93 5.90 -17.35
CA LEU A 23 -3.35 4.50 -17.31
C LEU A 23 -2.16 3.55 -17.10
N LEU A 24 -1.03 3.77 -17.80
CA LEU A 24 0.18 2.96 -17.62
C LEU A 24 0.73 3.11 -16.19
N GLY A 25 0.70 4.32 -15.64
CA GLY A 25 1.08 4.56 -14.24
C GLY A 25 0.15 3.85 -13.25
N GLU A 26 -1.15 3.89 -13.48
CA GLU A 26 -2.13 3.17 -12.65
C GLU A 26 -1.93 1.66 -12.71
N LEU A 27 -1.70 1.09 -13.89
CA LEU A 27 -1.33 -0.31 -14.02
C LEU A 27 -0.02 -0.62 -13.32
N GLY A 28 0.95 0.29 -13.36
CA GLY A 28 2.23 0.15 -12.65
C GLY A 28 2.07 0.02 -11.14
N VAL A 29 1.26 0.89 -10.52
CA VAL A 29 1.01 0.81 -9.06
C VAL A 29 0.14 -0.39 -8.69
N ILE A 30 -0.82 -0.78 -9.52
CA ILE A 30 -1.62 -2.00 -9.33
C ILE A 30 -0.71 -3.23 -9.30
N LEU A 31 0.21 -3.35 -10.28
CA LEU A 31 1.16 -4.48 -10.33
C LEU A 31 2.15 -4.45 -9.17
N LEU A 32 2.60 -3.26 -8.76
CA LEU A 32 3.47 -3.11 -7.59
C LEU A 32 2.78 -3.65 -6.33
N LEU A 33 1.55 -3.21 -6.07
CA LEU A 33 0.80 -3.65 -4.88
C LEU A 33 0.41 -5.13 -4.97
N PHE A 34 0.17 -5.65 -6.16
CA PHE A 34 -0.03 -7.08 -6.37
C PHE A 34 1.21 -7.91 -6.00
N GLN A 35 2.41 -7.45 -6.38
CA GLN A 35 3.68 -8.10 -5.97
C GLN A 35 3.88 -8.02 -4.46
N VAL A 36 3.66 -6.86 -3.85
CA VAL A 36 3.75 -6.71 -2.39
C VAL A 36 2.78 -7.67 -1.69
N GLY A 37 1.57 -7.85 -2.24
CA GLY A 37 0.61 -8.83 -1.75
C GLY A 37 1.12 -10.28 -1.86
N LEU A 38 1.78 -10.64 -2.98
CA LEU A 38 2.38 -11.97 -3.17
C LEU A 38 3.54 -12.25 -2.20
N GLU A 39 4.32 -11.22 -1.84
CA GLU A 39 5.42 -11.33 -0.87
C GLU A 39 4.92 -11.38 0.59
N SER A 40 3.65 -10.99 0.83
CA SER A 40 3.04 -10.88 2.17
C SER A 40 2.46 -12.21 2.63
N ASN A 41 3.11 -12.87 3.59
CA ASN A 41 2.74 -14.21 4.05
C ASN A 41 1.73 -14.21 5.21
N LEU A 42 0.44 -14.44 4.91
CA LEU A 42 -0.65 -14.51 5.91
C LEU A 42 -0.42 -15.55 7.00
N SER A 43 0.18 -16.70 6.68
CA SER A 43 0.40 -17.74 7.67
C SER A 43 1.52 -17.39 8.67
N GLN A 44 2.51 -16.62 8.22
CA GLN A 44 3.51 -16.06 9.12
C GLN A 44 2.90 -14.99 10.03
N MET A 45 2.02 -14.12 9.48
CA MET A 45 1.26 -13.14 10.28
C MET A 45 0.48 -13.82 11.41
N ALA A 46 -0.21 -14.92 11.14
CA ALA A 46 -0.98 -15.66 12.13
C ALA A 46 -0.09 -16.30 13.23
N LYS A 47 1.17 -16.64 12.92
CA LYS A 47 2.11 -17.28 13.86
C LYS A 47 2.82 -16.29 14.80
N VAL A 48 2.95 -15.02 14.41
CA VAL A 48 3.74 -14.01 15.16
C VAL A 48 3.02 -13.52 16.42
N GLY A 49 1.72 -13.77 16.54
CA GLY A 49 0.96 -13.57 17.77
C GLY A 49 0.58 -12.12 18.09
N GLY A 50 -0.03 -11.93 19.29
CA GLY A 50 -0.59 -10.65 19.72
C GLY A 50 0.45 -9.54 19.88
N THR A 51 1.71 -9.85 20.16
CA THR A 51 2.78 -8.86 20.30
C THR A 51 3.05 -8.11 18.99
N ALA A 52 3.17 -8.84 17.86
CA ALA A 52 3.37 -8.19 16.57
C ALA A 52 2.17 -7.35 16.13
N LEU A 53 0.95 -7.83 16.44
CA LEU A 53 -0.25 -7.03 16.22
C LEU A 53 -0.25 -5.73 17.04
N ALA A 54 0.11 -5.82 18.34
CA ALA A 54 0.21 -4.64 19.20
C ALA A 54 1.27 -3.66 18.70
N VAL A 55 2.45 -4.14 18.30
CA VAL A 55 3.53 -3.34 17.70
C VAL A 55 3.04 -2.64 16.42
N ALA A 56 2.35 -3.37 15.53
CA ALA A 56 1.80 -2.80 14.31
C ALA A 56 0.73 -1.74 14.60
N CYS A 57 -0.21 -2.01 15.51
CA CYS A 57 -1.24 -1.03 15.89
C CYS A 57 -0.62 0.27 16.45
N VAL A 58 0.37 0.17 17.33
CA VAL A 58 1.10 1.34 17.84
C VAL A 58 1.85 2.04 16.71
N GLY A 59 2.47 1.26 15.79
CA GLY A 59 3.19 1.75 14.63
C GLY A 59 2.34 2.50 13.61
N VAL A 60 1.04 2.26 13.59
CA VAL A 60 0.07 3.00 12.76
C VAL A 60 -0.50 4.19 13.53
N VAL A 61 -1.04 3.94 14.73
CA VAL A 61 -1.82 4.96 15.47
C VAL A 61 -0.95 6.12 15.95
N VAL A 62 0.26 5.85 16.47
CA VAL A 62 1.09 6.91 17.02
C VAL A 62 1.65 7.84 15.94
N PRO A 63 2.28 7.36 14.82
CA PRO A 63 2.71 8.25 13.75
C PRO A 63 1.54 9.00 13.11
N MET A 64 0.40 8.34 12.93
CA MET A 64 -0.81 8.98 12.38
C MET A 64 -1.30 10.12 13.28
N GLY A 65 -1.38 9.90 14.59
CA GLY A 65 -1.79 10.91 15.55
C GLY A 65 -0.80 12.07 15.63
N LEU A 66 0.50 11.78 15.63
CA LEU A 66 1.54 12.81 15.61
C LEU A 66 1.53 13.62 14.31
N GLY A 67 1.38 12.94 13.17
CA GLY A 67 1.29 13.60 11.86
C GLY A 67 0.07 14.52 11.77
N TYR A 68 -1.09 14.03 12.23
CA TYR A 68 -2.29 14.86 12.36
C TYR A 68 -2.04 16.09 13.23
N GLY A 69 -1.52 15.89 14.45
CA GLY A 69 -1.28 16.96 15.40
C GLY A 69 -0.29 18.00 14.91
N VAL A 70 0.85 17.58 14.38
CA VAL A 70 1.87 18.48 13.82
C VAL A 70 1.30 19.28 12.65
N HIS A 71 0.57 18.64 11.73
CA HIS A 71 0.00 19.35 10.60
C HIS A 71 -1.11 20.32 11.04
N ALA A 72 -1.95 19.94 12.00
CA ALA A 72 -3.00 20.80 12.53
C ALA A 72 -2.41 22.06 13.25
N LEU A 73 -1.28 21.89 13.93
CA LEU A 73 -0.61 23.03 14.62
C LEU A 73 0.11 23.96 13.65
N LEU A 74 0.75 23.43 12.61
CA LEU A 74 1.57 24.23 11.68
C LEU A 74 0.78 24.73 10.46
N ALA A 75 -0.36 24.14 10.15
CA ALA A 75 -1.23 24.52 9.03
C ALA A 75 -2.70 24.56 9.47
N PRO A 76 -3.08 25.40 10.47
CA PRO A 76 -4.43 25.39 11.07
C PRO A 76 -5.53 25.77 10.08
N ASP A 77 -5.19 26.49 9.00
CA ASP A 77 -6.15 26.92 7.98
C ASP A 77 -6.61 25.76 7.07
N ARG A 78 -5.99 24.59 7.19
CA ARG A 78 -6.38 23.40 6.41
C ARG A 78 -7.52 22.65 7.10
N THR A 79 -8.23 21.90 6.31
CA THR A 79 -9.37 21.11 6.81
C THR A 79 -8.91 19.90 7.61
N TRP A 80 -9.75 19.40 8.53
CA TRP A 80 -9.43 18.27 9.39
C TRP A 80 -9.11 16.98 8.59
N HIS A 81 -9.75 16.79 7.43
CA HIS A 81 -9.48 15.65 6.57
C HIS A 81 -8.11 15.73 5.91
N THR A 82 -7.59 16.93 5.62
CA THR A 82 -6.20 17.11 5.17
C THR A 82 -5.21 16.71 6.27
N HIS A 83 -5.47 17.11 7.53
CA HIS A 83 -4.64 16.71 8.67
C HIS A 83 -4.65 15.18 8.84
N LEU A 84 -5.81 14.55 8.70
CA LEU A 84 -5.98 13.11 8.79
C LEU A 84 -5.21 12.38 7.67
N PHE A 85 -5.27 12.89 6.45
CA PHE A 85 -4.54 12.35 5.32
C PHE A 85 -3.02 12.40 5.54
N ILE A 86 -2.49 13.52 6.00
CA ILE A 86 -1.07 13.67 6.32
C ILE A 86 -0.66 12.70 7.44
N GLY A 87 -1.50 12.54 8.47
CA GLY A 87 -1.28 11.53 9.51
C GLY A 87 -1.22 10.11 8.94
N ALA A 88 -2.14 9.75 8.06
CA ALA A 88 -2.19 8.44 7.42
C ALA A 88 -0.93 8.15 6.57
N VAL A 89 -0.42 9.16 5.85
CA VAL A 89 0.82 9.03 5.08
C VAL A 89 2.02 8.70 5.97
N LEU A 90 2.09 9.25 7.19
CA LEU A 90 3.19 8.97 8.13
C LEU A 90 3.12 7.56 8.73
N ALA A 91 1.97 6.91 8.69
CA ALA A 91 1.82 5.54 9.20
C ALA A 91 2.56 4.50 8.35
N ALA A 92 2.70 4.71 7.05
CA ALA A 92 3.30 3.75 6.13
C ALA A 92 4.76 3.41 6.49
N THR A 93 5.13 2.12 6.41
CA THR A 93 6.47 1.60 6.74
C THR A 93 6.96 0.70 5.61
N SER A 94 8.27 0.70 5.34
CA SER A 94 8.87 -0.22 4.37
C SER A 94 9.34 -1.51 5.02
N VAL A 95 8.65 -2.62 4.73
CA VAL A 95 9.06 -3.98 5.19
C VAL A 95 10.41 -4.37 4.59
N GLY A 96 10.64 -4.08 3.30
CA GLY A 96 11.86 -4.46 2.60
C GLY A 96 13.13 -3.85 3.20
N ILE A 97 13.08 -2.56 3.56
CA ILE A 97 14.22 -1.89 4.23
C ILE A 97 14.45 -2.50 5.61
N THR A 98 13.37 -2.73 6.36
CA THR A 98 13.43 -3.34 7.70
C THR A 98 14.07 -4.74 7.64
N ALA A 99 13.61 -5.59 6.72
CA ALA A 99 14.16 -6.94 6.53
C ALA A 99 15.65 -6.90 6.15
N ARG A 100 16.04 -5.99 5.25
CA ARG A 100 17.43 -5.82 4.86
C ARG A 100 18.32 -5.43 6.03
N VAL A 101 17.91 -4.45 6.83
CA VAL A 101 18.68 -4.02 8.01
C VAL A 101 18.86 -5.17 9.00
N PHE A 102 17.80 -5.94 9.30
CA PHE A 102 17.90 -7.10 10.18
C PHE A 102 18.81 -8.20 9.60
N LYS A 103 18.81 -8.39 8.29
CA LYS A 103 19.71 -9.32 7.58
C LYS A 103 21.17 -8.87 7.69
N ASP A 104 21.43 -7.59 7.41
CA ASP A 104 22.79 -7.02 7.47
C ASP A 104 23.37 -7.06 8.90
N LEU A 105 22.50 -6.93 9.92
CA LEU A 105 22.86 -7.10 11.33
C LEU A 105 22.97 -8.56 11.79
N GLY A 106 22.68 -9.55 10.94
CA GLY A 106 22.63 -10.96 11.31
C GLY A 106 21.58 -11.33 12.37
N ARG A 107 20.50 -10.53 12.46
CA ARG A 107 19.45 -10.63 13.49
C ARG A 107 18.07 -11.00 12.95
N ILE A 108 17.96 -11.40 11.68
CA ILE A 108 16.68 -11.70 11.03
C ILE A 108 15.91 -12.82 11.73
N ASP A 109 16.60 -13.85 12.22
CA ASP A 109 16.00 -15.00 12.91
C ASP A 109 15.87 -14.81 14.43
N SER A 110 16.28 -13.66 14.95
CA SER A 110 16.13 -13.36 16.40
C SER A 110 14.65 -13.22 16.77
N PRO A 111 14.27 -13.44 18.04
CA PRO A 111 12.90 -13.21 18.50
C PRO A 111 12.39 -11.81 18.16
N THR A 112 13.23 -10.78 18.38
CA THR A 112 12.92 -9.39 18.03
C THR A 112 12.77 -9.21 16.52
N GLY A 113 13.66 -9.79 15.70
CA GLY A 113 13.57 -9.73 14.24
C GLY A 113 12.26 -10.30 13.73
N ARG A 114 11.85 -11.46 14.23
CA ARG A 114 10.58 -12.10 13.88
C ARG A 114 9.36 -11.25 14.27
N VAL A 115 9.35 -10.67 15.47
CA VAL A 115 8.26 -9.78 15.90
C VAL A 115 8.19 -8.52 15.02
N VAL A 116 9.32 -7.87 14.76
CA VAL A 116 9.37 -6.64 13.95
C VAL A 116 8.97 -6.91 12.50
N LEU A 117 9.47 -7.99 11.89
CA LEU A 117 9.09 -8.36 10.52
C LEU A 117 7.62 -8.75 10.43
N GLY A 118 7.11 -9.52 11.39
CA GLY A 118 5.68 -9.83 11.46
C GLY A 118 4.81 -8.60 11.67
N ALA A 119 5.24 -7.67 12.53
CA ALA A 119 4.55 -6.40 12.72
C ALA A 119 4.56 -5.55 11.45
N ALA A 120 5.67 -5.54 10.71
CA ALA A 120 5.78 -4.78 9.46
C ALA A 120 4.82 -5.31 8.38
N VAL A 121 4.62 -6.62 8.26
CA VAL A 121 3.64 -7.22 7.35
C VAL A 121 2.20 -6.89 7.78
N ILE A 122 1.91 -6.90 9.09
CA ILE A 122 0.60 -6.47 9.61
C ILE A 122 0.38 -4.97 9.35
N ASP A 123 1.43 -4.15 9.52
CA ASP A 123 1.43 -2.71 9.27
C ASP A 123 1.02 -2.38 7.82
N ASP A 124 1.49 -3.16 6.83
CA ASP A 124 1.09 -3.01 5.42
C ASP A 124 -0.41 -3.19 5.23
N VAL A 125 -0.99 -4.22 5.84
CA VAL A 125 -2.45 -4.45 5.78
C VAL A 125 -3.22 -3.33 6.47
N LEU A 126 -2.78 -2.93 7.67
CA LEU A 126 -3.40 -1.84 8.42
C LEU A 126 -3.26 -0.51 7.68
N GLY A 127 -2.10 -0.24 7.09
CA GLY A 127 -1.84 0.96 6.29
C GLY A 127 -2.78 1.07 5.08
N LEU A 128 -3.03 -0.05 4.38
CA LEU A 128 -3.99 -0.08 3.28
C LEU A 128 -5.44 0.16 3.75
N ILE A 129 -5.84 -0.41 4.90
CA ILE A 129 -7.15 -0.13 5.49
C ILE A 129 -7.28 1.35 5.85
N VAL A 130 -6.27 1.91 6.51
CA VAL A 130 -6.23 3.33 6.87
C VAL A 130 -6.31 4.20 5.61
N LEU A 131 -5.51 3.89 4.58
CA LEU A 131 -5.53 4.61 3.31
C LEU A 131 -6.90 4.55 2.64
N ALA A 132 -7.52 3.37 2.60
CA ALA A 132 -8.86 3.20 2.02
C ALA A 132 -9.92 4.02 2.76
N VAL A 133 -9.86 4.02 4.10
CA VAL A 133 -10.79 4.79 4.94
C VAL A 133 -10.57 6.29 4.75
N VAL A 134 -9.33 6.76 4.85
CA VAL A 134 -9.01 8.19 4.73
C VAL A 134 -9.31 8.72 3.33
N SER A 135 -8.99 7.96 2.27
CA SER A 135 -9.33 8.33 0.89
C SER A 135 -10.85 8.39 0.69
N GLY A 136 -11.59 7.46 1.28
CA GLY A 136 -13.06 7.48 1.26
C GLY A 136 -13.65 8.71 1.96
N LEU A 137 -13.10 9.08 3.12
CA LEU A 137 -13.51 10.27 3.88
C LEU A 137 -13.21 11.56 3.11
N VAL A 138 -12.03 11.68 2.53
CA VAL A 138 -11.63 12.83 1.71
C VAL A 138 -12.56 12.96 0.51
N GLY A 139 -12.81 11.86 -0.21
CA GLY A 139 -13.71 11.84 -1.36
C GLY A 139 -15.16 12.22 -1.00
N SER A 140 -15.67 11.81 0.16
CA SER A 140 -17.00 12.23 0.63
C SER A 140 -17.04 13.72 1.00
N ALA A 141 -15.95 14.23 1.64
CA ALA A 141 -15.84 15.64 1.96
C ALA A 141 -15.81 16.53 0.70
N GLU A 142 -15.08 16.11 -0.34
CA GLU A 142 -15.02 16.81 -1.63
C GLU A 142 -16.36 16.86 -2.36
N ARG A 143 -17.21 15.82 -2.20
CA ARG A 143 -18.58 15.80 -2.75
C ARG A 143 -19.58 16.57 -1.90
N GLY A 144 -19.14 17.17 -0.78
CA GLY A 144 -20.02 17.89 0.14
C GLY A 144 -20.97 16.99 0.92
N GLU A 145 -20.70 15.70 1.00
CA GLU A 145 -21.45 14.74 1.80
C GLU A 145 -21.19 14.98 3.29
N ALA A 146 -22.23 14.89 4.11
CA ALA A 146 -22.03 14.97 5.56
C ALA A 146 -21.29 13.75 6.06
N ILE A 147 -20.09 13.97 6.64
CA ILE A 147 -19.29 12.91 7.25
C ILE A 147 -19.75 12.79 8.70
N ASP A 148 -20.70 11.90 8.92
CA ASP A 148 -21.13 11.49 10.26
C ASP A 148 -20.45 10.18 10.69
N GLY A 149 -20.64 9.78 11.93
CA GLY A 149 -20.07 8.53 12.47
C GLY A 149 -20.54 7.29 11.70
N VAL A 150 -21.73 7.34 11.08
CA VAL A 150 -22.28 6.23 10.28
C VAL A 150 -21.54 6.13 8.95
N ALA A 151 -21.27 7.26 8.29
CA ALA A 151 -20.48 7.29 7.05
C ALA A 151 -19.07 6.69 7.26
N VAL A 152 -18.40 7.08 8.36
CA VAL A 152 -17.10 6.51 8.73
C VAL A 152 -17.20 4.99 8.95
N LEU A 153 -18.20 4.54 9.72
CA LEU A 153 -18.39 3.11 9.99
C LEU A 153 -18.66 2.30 8.70
N VAL A 154 -19.43 2.87 7.76
CA VAL A 154 -19.69 2.25 6.45
C VAL A 154 -18.39 2.13 5.63
N ILE A 155 -17.56 3.18 5.58
CA ILE A 155 -16.29 3.16 4.85
C ILE A 155 -15.34 2.11 5.44
N VAL A 156 -15.17 2.11 6.76
CA VAL A 156 -14.37 1.09 7.48
C VAL A 156 -14.93 -0.31 7.23
N GLY A 157 -16.25 -0.46 7.35
CA GLY A 157 -16.94 -1.73 7.10
C GLY A 157 -16.74 -2.24 5.67
N LYS A 158 -16.78 -1.36 4.67
CA LYS A 158 -16.47 -1.68 3.26
C LYS A 158 -15.03 -2.14 3.09
N ALA A 159 -14.06 -1.42 3.67
CA ALA A 159 -12.63 -1.76 3.55
C ALA A 159 -12.31 -3.11 4.18
N VAL A 160 -12.71 -3.30 5.45
CA VAL A 160 -12.47 -4.55 6.19
C VAL A 160 -13.29 -5.70 5.59
N GLY A 161 -14.55 -5.45 5.25
CA GLY A 161 -15.43 -6.44 4.64
C GLY A 161 -14.95 -6.89 3.26
N PHE A 162 -14.50 -5.95 2.42
CA PHE A 162 -13.91 -6.26 1.12
C PHE A 162 -12.66 -7.12 1.26
N LEU A 163 -11.72 -6.72 2.12
CA LEU A 163 -10.46 -7.46 2.33
C LEU A 163 -10.74 -8.86 2.91
N GLY A 164 -11.62 -8.95 3.91
CA GLY A 164 -12.04 -10.24 4.49
C GLY A 164 -12.73 -11.14 3.47
N ALA A 165 -13.63 -10.61 2.65
CA ALA A 165 -14.31 -11.34 1.58
C ALA A 165 -13.33 -11.78 0.49
N ALA A 166 -12.39 -10.90 0.10
CA ALA A 166 -11.36 -11.23 -0.89
C ALA A 166 -10.49 -12.39 -0.40
N ILE A 167 -10.07 -12.41 0.85
CA ILE A 167 -9.30 -13.50 1.44
C ILE A 167 -10.16 -14.78 1.53
N ALA A 168 -11.36 -14.70 2.09
CA ALA A 168 -12.20 -15.88 2.32
C ALA A 168 -12.70 -16.54 1.01
N LEU A 169 -13.11 -15.74 0.03
CA LEU A 169 -13.68 -16.20 -1.24
C LEU A 169 -12.63 -16.32 -2.34
N GLY A 170 -11.58 -15.50 -2.28
CA GLY A 170 -10.53 -15.47 -3.28
C GLY A 170 -9.77 -16.78 -3.37
N GLY A 171 -9.47 -17.46 -2.27
CA GLY A 171 -8.80 -18.75 -2.24
C GLY A 171 -9.55 -19.85 -3.02
N PRO A 172 -10.83 -20.12 -2.72
CA PRO A 172 -11.63 -21.05 -3.52
C PRO A 172 -11.77 -20.68 -5.00
N VAL A 173 -11.94 -19.38 -5.30
CA VAL A 173 -12.09 -18.91 -6.68
C VAL A 173 -10.80 -19.09 -7.47
N SER A 174 -9.68 -18.65 -6.93
CA SER A 174 -8.38 -18.76 -7.58
C SER A 174 -7.99 -20.22 -7.81
N ARG A 175 -8.20 -21.13 -6.84
CA ARG A 175 -7.98 -22.58 -7.03
C ARG A 175 -8.76 -23.15 -8.21
N ARG A 176 -10.00 -22.71 -8.41
CA ARG A 176 -10.81 -23.13 -9.57
C ARG A 176 -10.26 -22.57 -10.87
N LEU A 177 -9.91 -21.29 -10.89
CA LEU A 177 -9.31 -20.61 -12.05
C LEU A 177 -8.01 -21.29 -12.48
N TYR A 178 -7.11 -21.59 -11.53
CA TYR A 178 -5.85 -22.27 -11.80
C TYR A 178 -6.05 -23.70 -12.28
N LYS A 179 -7.02 -24.44 -11.74
CA LYS A 179 -7.37 -25.79 -12.24
C LYS A 179 -7.85 -25.76 -13.68
N VAL A 180 -8.60 -24.74 -14.09
CA VAL A 180 -9.03 -24.55 -15.48
C VAL A 180 -7.84 -24.14 -16.35
N ALA A 181 -7.04 -23.19 -15.89
CA ALA A 181 -5.85 -22.69 -16.57
C ALA A 181 -4.83 -23.83 -16.86
N ALA A 182 -4.59 -24.70 -15.89
CA ALA A 182 -3.68 -25.84 -16.03
C ALA A 182 -4.10 -26.84 -17.15
N ARG A 183 -5.38 -26.87 -17.54
CA ARG A 183 -5.86 -27.68 -18.67
C ARG A 183 -5.48 -27.11 -20.04
N LEU A 184 -5.20 -25.81 -20.09
CA LEU A 184 -4.95 -25.06 -21.32
C LEU A 184 -3.49 -25.16 -21.79
N ARG A 185 -2.67 -26.02 -21.42
CA ARG A 185 -1.28 -26.33 -21.86
C ARG A 185 -0.59 -25.24 -22.74
N VAL A 186 -0.86 -23.96 -22.49
CA VAL A 186 -0.31 -22.80 -23.23
C VAL A 186 0.65 -22.05 -22.32
N ARG A 187 1.79 -21.62 -22.85
CA ARG A 187 2.74 -20.79 -22.07
C ARG A 187 2.11 -19.45 -21.70
N GLY A 188 2.36 -18.98 -20.48
CA GLY A 188 1.86 -17.69 -19.99
C GLY A 188 0.40 -17.69 -19.52
N VAL A 189 -0.31 -18.83 -19.54
CA VAL A 189 -1.69 -18.91 -19.03
C VAL A 189 -1.75 -18.56 -17.54
N LEU A 190 -0.76 -18.99 -16.77
CA LEU A 190 -0.68 -18.73 -15.34
C LEU A 190 -0.59 -17.22 -15.08
N LEU A 191 0.32 -16.53 -15.76
CA LEU A 191 0.46 -15.08 -15.71
C LEU A 191 -0.83 -14.36 -16.12
N ALA A 192 -1.44 -14.76 -17.24
CA ALA A 192 -2.67 -14.15 -17.74
C ALA A 192 -3.84 -14.30 -16.75
N VAL A 193 -4.01 -15.49 -16.14
CA VAL A 193 -5.06 -15.73 -15.13
C VAL A 193 -4.79 -14.96 -13.85
N SER A 194 -3.53 -14.87 -13.42
CA SER A 194 -3.15 -14.09 -12.24
C SER A 194 -3.39 -12.59 -12.43
N LEU A 195 -3.03 -12.05 -13.60
CA LEU A 195 -3.32 -10.66 -13.95
C LEU A 195 -4.82 -10.41 -14.06
N ALA A 196 -5.57 -11.30 -14.69
CA ALA A 196 -7.03 -11.18 -14.77
C ALA A 196 -7.68 -11.22 -13.37
N PHE A 197 -7.17 -12.05 -12.45
CA PHE A 197 -7.63 -12.10 -11.07
C PHE A 197 -7.27 -10.82 -10.31
N CYS A 198 -6.04 -10.32 -10.47
CA CYS A 198 -5.59 -9.07 -9.89
C CYS A 198 -6.46 -7.89 -10.35
N LEU A 199 -6.59 -7.70 -11.67
CA LEU A 199 -7.38 -6.61 -12.24
C LEU A 199 -8.87 -6.76 -11.92
N GLY A 200 -9.38 -7.99 -11.84
CA GLY A 200 -10.75 -8.28 -11.42
C GLY A 200 -11.00 -7.83 -9.98
N LEU A 201 -10.12 -8.15 -9.02
CA LEU A 201 -10.24 -7.69 -7.64
C LEU A 201 -10.00 -6.18 -7.51
N ALA A 202 -9.08 -5.60 -8.28
CA ALA A 202 -8.88 -4.15 -8.34
C ALA A 202 -10.16 -3.43 -8.82
N TYR A 203 -10.80 -3.96 -9.85
CA TYR A 203 -12.08 -3.44 -10.33
C TYR A 203 -13.22 -3.60 -9.32
N LEU A 204 -13.32 -4.74 -8.64
CA LEU A 204 -14.30 -4.95 -7.57
C LEU A 204 -14.08 -3.99 -6.40
N ALA A 205 -12.83 -3.72 -6.01
CA ALA A 205 -12.51 -2.71 -5.01
C ALA A 205 -13.04 -1.33 -5.43
N HIS A 206 -12.80 -0.94 -6.68
CA HIS A 206 -13.30 0.31 -7.25
C HIS A 206 -14.83 0.41 -7.21
N LEU A 207 -15.56 -0.66 -7.56
CA LEU A 207 -17.03 -0.69 -7.50
C LEU A 207 -17.59 -0.51 -6.08
N VAL A 208 -16.85 -0.96 -5.07
CA VAL A 208 -17.23 -0.79 -3.65
C VAL A 208 -16.86 0.62 -3.14
N GLY A 209 -16.12 1.40 -3.94
CA GLY A 209 -15.65 2.75 -3.60
C GLY A 209 -14.31 2.76 -2.86
N LEU A 210 -13.50 1.71 -3.03
CA LEU A 210 -12.14 1.61 -2.53
C LEU A 210 -11.14 1.88 -3.65
N ALA A 211 -9.92 2.28 -3.29
CA ALA A 211 -8.85 2.40 -4.27
C ALA A 211 -8.53 1.05 -4.93
N PRO A 212 -8.32 0.98 -6.27
CA PRO A 212 -8.01 -0.27 -6.99
C PRO A 212 -6.81 -1.03 -6.43
N ILE A 213 -5.82 -0.31 -5.88
CA ILE A 213 -4.62 -0.88 -5.27
C ILE A 213 -4.93 -1.82 -4.09
N VAL A 214 -6.01 -1.58 -3.34
CA VAL A 214 -6.46 -2.46 -2.25
C VAL A 214 -6.88 -3.82 -2.79
N GLY A 215 -7.59 -3.84 -3.93
CA GLY A 215 -7.98 -5.06 -4.61
C GLY A 215 -6.79 -5.83 -5.19
N ALA A 216 -5.82 -5.10 -5.77
CA ALA A 216 -4.59 -5.68 -6.30
C ALA A 216 -3.76 -6.35 -5.19
N PHE A 217 -3.57 -5.67 -4.06
CA PHE A 217 -2.90 -6.23 -2.89
C PHE A 217 -3.61 -7.48 -2.36
N ALA A 218 -4.94 -7.41 -2.20
CA ALA A 218 -5.74 -8.55 -1.77
C ALA A 218 -5.60 -9.75 -2.72
N ALA A 219 -5.51 -9.51 -4.03
CA ALA A 219 -5.27 -10.55 -5.02
C ALA A 219 -3.92 -11.25 -4.80
N GLY A 220 -2.85 -10.47 -4.57
CA GLY A 220 -1.53 -11.01 -4.26
C GLY A 220 -1.53 -11.86 -3.00
N LEU A 221 -2.12 -11.32 -1.93
CA LEU A 221 -2.23 -11.98 -0.63
C LEU A 221 -2.99 -13.33 -0.71
N VAL A 222 -4.06 -13.38 -1.50
CA VAL A 222 -4.83 -14.62 -1.75
C VAL A 222 -4.03 -15.64 -2.54
N LEU A 223 -3.22 -15.20 -3.50
CA LEU A 223 -2.44 -16.10 -4.33
C LEU A 223 -1.22 -16.64 -3.59
N ASP A 224 -0.62 -15.89 -2.66
CA ASP A 224 0.41 -16.41 -1.76
C ASP A 224 -0.14 -17.52 -0.85
N GLU A 225 -1.33 -17.34 -0.28
CA GLU A 225 -1.96 -18.38 0.56
C GLU A 225 -2.15 -19.73 -0.17
N LEU A 226 -2.30 -19.72 -1.49
CA LEU A 226 -2.38 -20.93 -2.30
C LEU A 226 -1.04 -21.65 -2.47
N ALA A 227 0.07 -20.95 -2.29
CA ALA A 227 1.41 -21.51 -2.39
C ALA A 227 1.75 -22.53 -1.30
N PHE A 228 0.94 -22.66 -0.25
CA PHE A 228 1.13 -23.63 0.84
C PHE A 228 0.76 -25.09 0.49
N GLY A 229 0.31 -25.40 -0.73
CA GLY A 229 0.24 -26.78 -1.23
C GLY A 229 1.51 -27.17 -1.99
N ASP A 230 2.05 -28.37 -1.79
CA ASP A 230 3.35 -28.85 -2.34
C ASP A 230 3.57 -28.64 -3.87
N LEU A 231 2.51 -28.45 -4.64
CA LEU A 231 2.56 -28.11 -6.07
C LEU A 231 2.54 -26.59 -6.34
N ALA A 232 1.94 -25.82 -5.46
CA ALA A 232 1.71 -24.39 -5.64
C ALA A 232 2.96 -23.55 -5.29
N ALA A 233 3.81 -23.99 -4.37
CA ALA A 233 5.03 -23.26 -4.00
C ALA A 233 5.99 -23.06 -5.18
N ARG A 234 6.06 -24.05 -6.10
CA ARG A 234 6.86 -23.93 -7.33
C ARG A 234 6.24 -22.98 -8.34
N GLU A 235 4.90 -22.95 -8.43
CA GLU A 235 4.17 -22.10 -9.36
C GLU A 235 4.16 -20.63 -8.93
N THR A 236 4.14 -20.33 -7.63
CA THR A 236 4.20 -18.94 -7.11
C THR A 236 5.55 -18.29 -7.36
N VAL A 237 6.65 -19.03 -7.15
CA VAL A 237 7.99 -18.56 -7.51
C VAL A 237 8.11 -18.26 -9.00
N HIS A 238 7.47 -19.09 -9.85
CA HIS A 238 7.42 -18.84 -11.29
C HIS A 238 6.56 -17.60 -11.62
N LEU A 239 5.43 -17.39 -10.92
CA LEU A 239 4.57 -16.24 -11.14
C LEU A 239 5.27 -14.91 -10.83
N GLU A 240 5.98 -14.82 -9.71
CA GLU A 240 6.78 -13.61 -9.38
C GLU A 240 7.83 -13.33 -10.45
N GLN A 241 8.52 -14.37 -10.93
CA GLN A 241 9.52 -14.23 -11.99
C GLN A 241 8.93 -13.80 -13.33
N GLU A 242 7.73 -14.27 -13.67
CA GLU A 242 7.02 -13.89 -14.89
C GLU A 242 6.40 -12.49 -14.80
N LEU A 243 5.95 -12.06 -13.61
CA LEU A 243 5.41 -10.73 -13.35
C LEU A 243 6.48 -9.65 -13.30
N ARG A 244 7.67 -9.99 -12.81
CA ARG A 244 8.76 -9.07 -12.57
C ARG A 244 9.10 -8.18 -13.79
N PRO A 245 9.23 -8.69 -15.02
CA PRO A 245 9.54 -7.84 -16.18
C PRO A 245 8.44 -6.81 -16.48
N LEU A 246 7.17 -7.16 -16.25
CA LEU A 246 6.05 -6.21 -16.43
C LEU A 246 6.08 -5.10 -15.38
N ALA A 247 6.32 -5.47 -14.13
CA ALA A 247 6.42 -4.50 -13.05
C ALA A 247 7.67 -3.62 -13.18
N GLU A 248 8.82 -4.17 -13.57
CA GLU A 248 10.05 -3.42 -13.81
C GLU A 248 9.90 -2.35 -14.90
N VAL A 249 8.98 -2.53 -15.85
CA VAL A 249 8.68 -1.54 -16.90
C VAL A 249 7.62 -0.53 -16.45
N LEU A 250 6.53 -0.99 -15.83
CA LEU A 250 5.37 -0.14 -15.53
C LEU A 250 5.50 0.61 -14.21
N THR A 251 6.12 0.02 -13.19
CA THR A 251 6.31 0.68 -11.89
C THR A 251 7.12 1.99 -11.99
N PRO A 252 8.24 2.07 -12.75
CA PRO A 252 8.92 3.34 -12.96
C PRO A 252 8.07 4.41 -13.62
N VAL A 253 7.13 4.05 -14.51
CA VAL A 253 6.20 5.02 -15.12
C VAL A 253 5.35 5.67 -14.04
N PHE A 254 4.78 4.88 -13.11
CA PHE A 254 4.05 5.42 -11.96
C PHE A 254 4.90 6.39 -11.13
N PHE A 255 6.13 6.00 -10.76
CA PHE A 255 7.00 6.87 -9.96
C PHE A 255 7.42 8.13 -10.69
N VAL A 256 7.68 8.06 -11.99
CA VAL A 256 8.03 9.25 -12.80
C VAL A 256 6.82 10.20 -12.89
N LEU A 257 5.62 9.69 -13.16
CA LEU A 257 4.41 10.51 -13.21
C LEU A 257 4.13 11.16 -11.85
N THR A 258 4.13 10.38 -10.78
CA THR A 258 3.91 10.88 -9.41
C THR A 258 5.01 11.88 -9.00
N GLY A 259 6.28 11.57 -9.26
CA GLY A 259 7.39 12.48 -8.96
C GLY A 259 7.34 13.78 -9.76
N SER A 260 6.78 13.75 -10.97
CA SER A 260 6.65 14.94 -11.80
C SER A 260 5.56 15.92 -11.31
N THR A 261 4.64 15.46 -10.45
CA THR A 261 3.64 16.34 -9.82
C THR A 261 4.20 17.13 -8.63
N VAL A 262 5.41 16.79 -8.18
CA VAL A 262 6.07 17.49 -7.07
C VAL A 262 6.52 18.87 -7.53
N ASP A 263 6.01 19.92 -6.87
CA ASP A 263 6.44 21.29 -7.08
C ASP A 263 7.73 21.57 -6.27
N LEU A 264 8.87 21.64 -6.96
CA LEU A 264 10.16 21.92 -6.32
C LEU A 264 10.24 23.38 -5.81
N ALA A 265 9.46 24.31 -6.35
CA ALA A 265 9.42 25.68 -5.85
C ALA A 265 8.90 25.75 -4.39
N ALA A 266 8.08 24.78 -3.98
CA ALA A 266 7.61 24.68 -2.61
C ALA A 266 8.76 24.54 -1.60
N PHE A 267 9.89 23.95 -1.97
CA PHE A 267 11.08 23.83 -1.11
C PHE A 267 11.80 25.16 -0.88
N GLY A 268 11.50 26.18 -1.67
CA GLY A 268 11.96 27.56 -1.40
C GLY A 268 11.19 28.25 -0.27
N ASN A 269 10.09 27.69 0.20
CA ASN A 269 9.26 28.26 1.25
C ASN A 269 9.71 27.75 2.64
N ALA A 270 10.15 28.67 3.50
CA ALA A 270 10.60 28.33 4.86
C ALA A 270 9.52 27.62 5.70
N HIS A 271 8.23 27.97 5.51
CA HIS A 271 7.11 27.30 6.20
C HIS A 271 6.96 25.85 5.74
N ALA A 272 7.07 25.60 4.43
CA ALA A 272 7.02 24.22 3.89
C ALA A 272 8.18 23.38 4.41
N LEU A 273 9.39 23.95 4.48
CA LEU A 273 10.56 23.26 5.05
C LEU A 273 10.41 22.99 6.55
N ALA A 274 9.87 23.94 7.31
CA ALA A 274 9.59 23.74 8.73
C ALA A 274 8.55 22.63 8.96
N LEU A 275 7.49 22.62 8.15
CA LEU A 275 6.48 21.56 8.18
C LEU A 275 7.08 20.19 7.82
N ALA A 276 7.87 20.11 6.75
CA ALA A 276 8.55 18.89 6.34
C ALA A 276 9.48 18.35 7.44
N GLY A 277 10.28 19.24 8.06
CA GLY A 277 11.16 18.90 9.18
C GLY A 277 10.37 18.39 10.40
N ALA A 278 9.30 19.08 10.78
CA ALA A 278 8.45 18.69 11.90
C ALA A 278 7.75 17.35 11.67
N LEU A 279 7.23 17.11 10.46
CA LEU A 279 6.62 15.83 10.08
C LEU A 279 7.65 14.69 10.05
N THR A 280 8.87 14.96 9.59
CA THR A 280 9.96 13.98 9.63
C THR A 280 10.30 13.59 11.07
N LEU A 281 10.41 14.56 11.98
CA LEU A 281 10.61 14.28 13.40
C LEU A 281 9.45 13.50 14.01
N ALA A 282 8.21 13.88 13.68
CA ALA A 282 7.02 13.17 14.12
C ALA A 282 7.00 11.71 13.65
N ALA A 283 7.40 11.46 12.39
CA ALA A 283 7.51 10.11 11.84
C ALA A 283 8.56 9.28 12.60
N VAL A 284 9.75 9.82 12.83
CA VAL A 284 10.82 9.14 13.57
C VAL A 284 10.39 8.82 14.99
N VAL A 285 9.89 9.84 15.73
CA VAL A 285 9.44 9.66 17.13
C VAL A 285 8.25 8.68 17.18
N GLY A 286 7.30 8.80 16.26
CA GLY A 286 6.13 7.92 16.19
C GLY A 286 6.51 6.46 15.97
N LYS A 287 7.45 6.18 15.09
CA LYS A 287 7.92 4.81 14.84
C LYS A 287 8.78 4.27 16.00
N GLN A 288 9.49 5.12 16.74
CA GLN A 288 10.19 4.71 17.98
C GLN A 288 9.22 4.27 19.09
N ALA A 289 7.98 4.77 19.10
CA ALA A 289 6.98 4.35 20.09
C ALA A 289 6.68 2.84 20.04
N CYS A 290 6.88 2.17 18.89
CA CYS A 290 6.76 0.72 18.76
C CYS A 290 7.71 -0.05 19.72
N ALA A 291 8.88 0.52 20.02
CA ALA A 291 9.84 -0.08 20.93
C ALA A 291 9.38 -0.08 22.42
N LEU A 292 8.34 0.70 22.74
CA LEU A 292 7.74 0.74 24.07
C LEU A 292 6.73 -0.40 24.30
N VAL A 293 6.35 -1.13 23.26
CA VAL A 293 5.49 -2.30 23.37
C VAL A 293 6.32 -3.45 23.96
N PRO A 294 5.99 -3.96 25.14
CA PRO A 294 6.75 -5.07 25.74
C PRO A 294 6.61 -6.32 24.86
N ALA A 295 7.76 -6.95 24.58
CA ALA A 295 7.85 -8.18 23.81
C ALA A 295 7.40 -9.39 24.63
#